data_3c679d52ebe36e622de7aea162da35ca
#
_entry.id   3c679d52ebe36e622de7aea162da35ca
#
_cell.length_a   1.000
_cell.length_b   1.000
_cell.length_c   1.000
_cell.angle_alpha   90.00
_cell.angle_beta   90.00
_cell.angle_gamma   90.00
#
_symmetry.space_group_name_H-M   'P 1'
#
loop_
_entity.id
_entity.type
_entity.pdbx_description
1 polymer ?
#
loop_
_entity_poly.entity_id
_entity_poly.type
_entity_poly.pdbx_seq_one_letter_code
_entity_poly.pdbx_strand_id
1 'polypeptide(L)'
;MLLIDYRAGSDELREPLRKMGLPAERGDIPADIAFEGRGEGGAPVMVGIEFKKLGELVQSLRTQRLQGHQLLKMRENFQFCYLLVEGELRYDTMGRLLKRAGRQDFKRLPGAMGVSELLKRLCVLQLCGGLHTIWARTRVDSLHWISALYRT
;
A
#
# COMPACT_ATOMS: atom_id res chain seq x y z
N MET A 1 7.97 -9.30 -15.22
CA MET A 1 9.02 -8.71 -14.32
C MET A 1 8.34 -7.82 -13.31
N LEU A 2 8.76 -7.88 -12.05
CA LEU A 2 8.25 -7.06 -10.97
C LEU A 2 9.29 -5.99 -10.66
N LEU A 3 8.94 -4.73 -10.81
CA LEU A 3 9.83 -3.58 -10.56
C LEU A 3 9.56 -3.01 -9.17
N ILE A 4 10.62 -2.64 -8.47
CA ILE A 4 10.57 -2.01 -7.14
C ILE A 4 11.34 -0.70 -7.22
N ASP A 5 10.70 0.39 -6.77
CA ASP A 5 11.35 1.69 -6.75
C ASP A 5 12.51 1.71 -5.75
N TYR A 6 13.70 2.02 -6.24
CA TYR A 6 14.91 2.07 -5.42
C TYR A 6 14.99 3.31 -4.53
N ARG A 7 14.23 4.36 -4.83
CA ARG A 7 14.24 5.64 -4.09
C ARG A 7 13.41 5.58 -2.81
N ALA A 8 12.48 4.65 -2.72
CA ALA A 8 11.60 4.51 -1.58
C ALA A 8 12.08 3.40 -0.63
N GLY A 9 11.59 3.40 0.60
CA GLY A 9 11.83 2.33 1.57
C GLY A 9 11.33 0.95 1.11
N SER A 10 10.61 0.89 -0.01
CA SER A 10 10.14 -0.34 -0.64
C SER A 10 11.24 -1.25 -1.17
N ASP A 11 12.47 -0.76 -1.39
CA ASP A 11 13.61 -1.61 -1.82
C ASP A 11 13.87 -2.76 -0.83
N GLU A 12 13.51 -2.60 0.43
CA GLU A 12 13.56 -3.66 1.45
C GLU A 12 12.69 -4.88 1.12
N LEU A 13 11.69 -4.75 0.24
CA LEU A 13 10.82 -5.84 -0.19
C LEU A 13 11.46 -6.72 -1.28
N ARG A 14 12.47 -6.21 -1.99
CA ARG A 14 13.04 -6.86 -3.16
C ARG A 14 13.62 -8.24 -2.85
N GLU A 15 14.52 -8.34 -1.89
CA GLU A 15 15.15 -9.62 -1.53
C GLU A 15 14.16 -10.66 -0.97
N PRO A 16 13.23 -10.31 -0.07
CA PRO A 16 12.18 -11.22 0.34
C PRO A 16 11.32 -11.74 -0.83
N LEU A 17 10.94 -10.88 -1.79
CA LEU A 17 10.17 -11.28 -2.97
C LEU A 17 10.97 -12.22 -3.87
N ARG A 18 12.27 -11.96 -4.06
CA ARG A 18 13.17 -12.87 -4.81
C ARG A 18 13.28 -14.24 -4.14
N LYS A 19 13.36 -14.30 -2.82
CA LYS A 19 13.35 -15.56 -2.06
C LYS A 19 12.03 -16.34 -2.23
N MET A 20 10.94 -15.67 -2.53
CA MET A 20 9.66 -16.30 -2.88
C MET A 20 9.57 -16.71 -4.36
N GLY A 21 10.65 -16.55 -5.12
CA GLY A 21 10.73 -16.93 -6.54
C GLY A 21 10.11 -15.92 -7.50
N LEU A 22 9.92 -14.64 -7.07
CA LEU A 22 9.46 -13.59 -7.97
C LEU A 22 10.66 -12.88 -8.63
N PRO A 23 10.56 -12.51 -9.91
CA PRO A 23 11.62 -11.80 -10.63
C PRO A 23 11.59 -10.30 -10.27
N ALA A 24 11.97 -9.96 -9.02
CA ALA A 24 11.94 -8.60 -8.48
C ALA A 24 13.24 -7.86 -8.79
N GLU A 25 13.15 -6.76 -9.54
CA GLU A 25 14.27 -5.92 -9.95
C GLU A 25 14.04 -4.47 -9.53
N ARG A 26 15.13 -3.69 -9.44
CA ARG A 26 15.05 -2.25 -9.20
C ARG A 26 14.60 -1.51 -10.45
N GLY A 27 13.76 -0.49 -10.26
CA GLY A 27 13.29 0.37 -11.33
C GLY A 27 13.07 1.81 -10.87
N ASP A 28 13.07 2.74 -11.81
CA ASP A 28 12.60 4.11 -11.60
C ASP A 28 11.15 4.18 -12.07
N ILE A 29 10.23 4.04 -11.13
CA ILE A 29 8.80 3.91 -11.40
C ILE A 29 7.99 4.90 -10.55
N PRO A 30 6.83 5.35 -11.01
CA PRO A 30 5.97 6.30 -10.27
C PRO A 30 5.08 5.62 -9.21
N ALA A 31 5.51 4.50 -8.65
CA ALA A 31 4.90 3.77 -7.54
C ALA A 31 6.01 3.06 -6.76
N ASP A 32 5.71 2.44 -5.63
CA ASP A 32 6.69 1.64 -4.90
C ASP A 32 6.97 0.31 -5.60
N ILE A 33 5.93 -0.29 -6.21
CA ILE A 33 6.01 -1.57 -6.92
C ILE A 33 5.17 -1.46 -8.20
N ALA A 34 5.68 -2.00 -9.31
CA ALA A 34 4.95 -2.07 -10.57
C ALA A 34 5.23 -3.36 -11.35
N PHE A 35 4.24 -3.82 -12.09
CA PHE A 35 4.37 -4.96 -12.99
C PHE A 35 3.28 -4.96 -14.06
N GLU A 36 3.53 -5.70 -15.13
CA GLU A 36 2.51 -6.04 -16.11
C GLU A 36 1.75 -7.28 -15.63
N GLY A 37 0.45 -7.12 -15.45
CA GLY A 37 -0.48 -8.19 -15.11
C GLY A 37 -1.34 -8.58 -16.31
N ARG A 38 -2.32 -9.45 -16.09
CA ARG A 38 -3.30 -9.85 -17.08
C ARG A 38 -4.68 -9.37 -16.69
N GLY A 39 -5.31 -8.59 -17.55
CA GLY A 39 -6.67 -8.14 -17.39
C GLY A 39 -7.69 -9.10 -18.02
N GLU A 40 -8.91 -8.61 -18.20
CA GLU A 40 -9.98 -9.35 -18.82
C GLU A 40 -9.57 -9.86 -20.22
N GLY A 41 -9.87 -11.12 -20.49
CA GLY A 41 -9.48 -11.77 -21.76
C GLY A 41 -7.96 -11.98 -21.93
N GLY A 42 -7.17 -11.81 -20.87
CA GLY A 42 -5.72 -11.97 -20.92
C GLY A 42 -4.95 -10.77 -21.47
N ALA A 43 -5.63 -9.63 -21.67
CA ALA A 43 -4.98 -8.40 -22.13
C ALA A 43 -3.94 -7.91 -21.13
N PRO A 44 -2.78 -7.41 -21.59
CA PRO A 44 -1.78 -6.86 -20.68
C PRO A 44 -2.30 -5.59 -20.01
N VAL A 45 -2.09 -5.49 -18.69
CA VAL A 45 -2.47 -4.32 -17.89
C VAL A 45 -1.33 -3.93 -16.98
N MET A 46 -1.12 -2.62 -16.81
CA MET A 46 -0.10 -2.13 -15.88
C MET A 46 -0.70 -1.97 -14.48
N VAL A 47 -0.03 -2.58 -13.51
CA VAL A 47 -0.40 -2.55 -12.10
C VAL A 47 0.64 -1.77 -11.32
N GLY A 48 0.19 -0.80 -10.52
CA GLY A 48 1.02 -0.04 -9.59
C GLY A 48 0.56 -0.24 -8.15
N ILE A 49 1.50 -0.43 -7.25
CA ILE A 49 1.23 -0.59 -5.81
C ILE A 49 2.01 0.48 -5.05
N GLU A 50 1.31 1.29 -4.28
CA GLU A 50 1.88 2.15 -3.24
C GLU A 50 1.90 1.37 -1.92
N PHE A 51 3.05 1.23 -1.31
CA PHE A 51 3.24 0.52 -0.05
C PHE A 51 3.39 1.50 1.10
N LYS A 52 2.58 1.35 2.14
CA LYS A 52 2.66 2.19 3.33
C LYS A 52 2.47 1.41 4.60
N LYS A 53 3.29 1.68 5.61
CA LYS A 53 2.97 1.30 6.98
C LYS A 53 1.79 2.14 7.47
N LEU A 54 0.98 1.59 8.37
CA LEU A 54 -0.24 2.26 8.85
C LEU A 54 0.02 3.68 9.37
N GLY A 55 1.10 3.89 10.15
CA GLY A 55 1.46 5.21 10.63
C GLY A 55 1.82 6.19 9.51
N GLU A 56 2.51 5.73 8.48
CA GLU A 56 2.85 6.51 7.29
C GLU A 56 1.60 6.85 6.47
N LEU A 57 0.64 5.93 6.39
CA LEU A 57 -0.65 6.18 5.75
C LEU A 57 -1.40 7.33 6.43
N VAL A 58 -1.56 7.24 7.76
CA VAL A 58 -2.24 8.29 8.53
C VAL A 58 -1.58 9.65 8.32
N GLN A 59 -0.25 9.70 8.37
CA GLN A 59 0.50 10.92 8.12
C GLN A 59 0.31 11.43 6.69
N SER A 60 0.35 10.56 5.72
CA SER A 60 0.19 10.88 4.30
C SER A 60 -1.20 11.42 3.97
N LEU A 61 -2.23 10.86 4.59
CA LEU A 61 -3.61 11.36 4.47
C LEU A 61 -3.80 12.74 5.14
N ARG A 62 -3.17 12.94 6.29
CA ARG A 62 -3.22 14.22 7.01
C ARG A 62 -2.57 15.35 6.22
N THR A 63 -1.43 15.08 5.57
CA THR A 63 -0.70 16.07 4.76
C THR A 63 -1.21 16.16 3.31
N GLN A 64 -2.24 15.41 2.95
CA GLN A 64 -2.81 15.32 1.60
C GLN A 64 -1.80 14.85 0.52
N ARG A 65 -0.67 14.29 0.92
CA ARG A 65 0.36 13.83 -0.01
C ARG A 65 -0.10 12.68 -0.89
N LEU A 66 -0.85 11.73 -0.31
CA LEU A 66 -1.37 10.58 -1.05
C LEU A 66 -2.45 11.01 -2.05
N GLN A 67 -3.43 11.82 -1.61
CA GLN A 67 -4.55 12.26 -2.45
C GLN A 67 -4.10 13.18 -3.60
N GLY A 68 -3.07 13.98 -3.38
CA GLY A 68 -2.57 14.94 -4.36
C GLY A 68 -1.64 14.29 -5.36
N HIS A 69 -0.36 14.29 -5.04
CA HIS A 69 0.67 14.02 -6.01
C HIS A 69 0.89 12.54 -6.32
N GLN A 70 0.85 11.66 -5.30
CA GLN A 70 1.15 10.23 -5.50
C GLN A 70 0.06 9.54 -6.30
N LEU A 71 -1.21 9.72 -5.93
CA LEU A 71 -2.33 9.09 -6.62
C LEU A 71 -2.43 9.56 -8.07
N LEU A 72 -2.22 10.84 -8.33
CA LEU A 72 -2.27 11.37 -9.70
C LEU A 72 -1.21 10.70 -10.58
N LYS A 73 0.03 10.64 -10.12
CA LYS A 73 1.10 9.95 -10.85
C LYS A 73 0.81 8.47 -11.10
N MET A 74 0.26 7.78 -10.11
CA MET A 74 -0.12 6.38 -10.28
C MET A 74 -1.18 6.22 -11.37
N ARG A 75 -2.23 7.03 -11.35
CA ARG A 75 -3.33 6.96 -12.33
C ARG A 75 -2.91 7.27 -13.76
N GLU A 76 -1.90 8.12 -13.94
CA GLU A 76 -1.35 8.43 -15.25
C GLU A 76 -0.55 7.28 -15.87
N ASN A 77 -0.04 6.37 -15.04
CA ASN A 77 0.89 5.32 -15.46
C ASN A 77 0.37 3.89 -15.33
N PHE A 78 -0.67 3.66 -14.52
CA PHE A 78 -1.19 2.34 -14.23
C PHE A 78 -2.70 2.26 -14.42
N GLN A 79 -3.18 1.18 -15.03
CA GLN A 79 -4.61 0.88 -15.14
C GLN A 79 -5.19 0.44 -13.79
N PHE A 80 -4.43 -0.31 -13.01
CA PHE A 80 -4.83 -0.72 -11.67
C PHE A 80 -3.88 -0.16 -10.62
N CYS A 81 -4.44 0.60 -9.69
CA CYS A 81 -3.71 1.24 -8.60
C CYS A 81 -4.12 0.62 -7.26
N TYR A 82 -3.14 0.11 -6.53
CA TYR A 82 -3.35 -0.47 -5.20
C TYR A 82 -2.59 0.32 -4.13
N LEU A 83 -3.22 0.43 -2.98
CA LEU A 83 -2.59 0.89 -1.74
C LEU A 83 -2.47 -0.32 -0.81
N LEU A 84 -1.25 -0.81 -0.63
CA LEU A 84 -0.97 -1.90 0.30
C LEU A 84 -0.55 -1.32 1.64
N VAL A 85 -1.40 -1.50 2.63
CA VAL A 85 -1.19 -0.98 3.99
C VAL A 85 -0.71 -2.11 4.90
N GLU A 86 0.50 -1.96 5.44
CA GLU A 86 1.08 -2.90 6.40
C GLU A 86 0.89 -2.39 7.82
N GLY A 87 0.26 -3.18 8.65
CA GLY A 87 0.04 -2.91 10.05
C GLY A 87 -1.31 -3.39 10.54
N GLU A 88 -1.43 -3.53 11.84
CA GLU A 88 -2.66 -3.99 12.47
C GLU A 88 -3.55 -2.79 12.77
N LEU A 89 -4.72 -2.72 12.12
CA LEU A 89 -5.70 -1.68 12.38
C LEU A 89 -6.40 -1.94 13.72
N ARG A 90 -6.04 -1.17 14.73
CA ARG A 90 -6.69 -1.19 16.05
C ARG A 90 -7.09 0.21 16.47
N TYR A 91 -8.14 0.27 17.26
CA TYR A 91 -8.68 1.50 17.82
C TYR A 91 -9.33 1.26 19.19
N ASP A 92 -9.40 2.29 20.00
CA ASP A 92 -10.04 2.24 21.31
C ASP A 92 -11.59 2.42 21.19
N THR A 93 -12.27 2.40 22.33
CA THR A 93 -13.74 2.57 22.38
C THR A 93 -14.24 3.92 21.85
N MET A 94 -13.38 4.91 21.77
CA MET A 94 -13.69 6.22 21.19
C MET A 94 -13.29 6.33 19.71
N GLY A 95 -12.86 5.23 19.09
CA GLY A 95 -12.42 5.20 17.69
C GLY A 95 -11.05 5.81 17.44
N ARG A 96 -10.24 6.05 18.48
CA ARG A 96 -8.88 6.57 18.33
C ARG A 96 -7.92 5.46 17.90
N LEU A 97 -7.17 5.70 16.84
CA LEU A 97 -6.23 4.73 16.30
C LEU A 97 -5.10 4.41 17.28
N LEU A 98 -4.74 3.14 17.34
CA LEU A 98 -3.68 2.60 18.18
C LEU A 98 -2.58 2.01 17.31
N LYS A 99 -1.34 2.11 17.78
CA LYS A 99 -0.19 1.40 17.21
C LYS A 99 0.39 0.43 18.23
N ARG A 100 0.96 -0.66 17.73
CA ARG A 100 1.69 -1.59 18.59
C ARG A 100 2.92 -0.93 19.20
N ALA A 101 3.06 -1.02 20.51
CA ALA A 101 4.21 -0.47 21.26
C ALA A 101 5.08 -1.55 21.90
N GLY A 102 4.67 -2.84 21.78
CA GLY A 102 5.34 -4.02 22.34
C GLY A 102 4.55 -5.27 21.96
N ARG A 103 4.84 -6.42 22.56
CA ARG A 103 4.19 -7.69 22.22
C ARG A 103 2.67 -7.67 22.45
N GLN A 104 2.20 -6.98 23.49
CA GLN A 104 0.78 -6.90 23.86
C GLN A 104 0.32 -5.47 24.13
N ASP A 105 1.20 -4.48 24.01
CA ASP A 105 0.89 -3.08 24.31
C ASP A 105 0.54 -2.31 23.03
N PHE A 106 -0.51 -1.51 23.16
CA PHE A 106 -0.94 -0.57 22.12
C PHE A 106 -0.93 0.84 22.69
N LYS A 107 -0.38 1.76 21.95
CA LYS A 107 -0.39 3.20 22.26
C LYS A 107 -1.17 3.95 21.19
N ARG A 108 -1.72 5.09 21.60
CA ARG A 108 -2.38 6.00 20.67
C ARG A 108 -1.43 6.37 19.52
N LEU A 109 -1.92 6.22 18.29
CA LEU A 109 -1.18 6.67 17.10
C LEU A 109 -1.16 8.20 17.10
N PRO A 110 0.01 8.86 16.97
CA PRO A 110 0.07 10.32 16.84
C PRO A 110 -0.68 10.81 15.62
N GLY A 111 -1.42 11.91 15.80
CA GLY A 111 -2.28 12.50 14.78
C GLY A 111 -3.75 12.32 15.11
N ALA A 112 -4.55 13.35 14.97
CA ALA A 112 -5.91 13.40 15.48
C ALA A 112 -6.97 12.63 14.67
N MET A 113 -6.54 11.73 13.76
CA MET A 113 -7.46 10.97 12.91
C MET A 113 -8.02 9.77 13.66
N GLY A 114 -9.34 9.63 13.71
CA GLY A 114 -10.03 8.44 14.19
C GLY A 114 -10.21 7.38 13.10
N VAL A 115 -10.62 6.18 13.49
CA VAL A 115 -10.85 5.05 12.56
C VAL A 115 -11.92 5.40 11.52
N SER A 116 -13.02 6.03 11.91
CA SER A 116 -14.09 6.42 10.97
C SER A 116 -13.60 7.40 9.92
N GLU A 117 -12.80 8.36 10.29
CA GLU A 117 -12.21 9.32 9.34
C GLU A 117 -11.22 8.64 8.40
N LEU A 118 -10.37 7.76 8.92
CA LEU A 118 -9.45 6.97 8.11
C LEU A 118 -10.20 6.17 7.04
N LEU A 119 -11.19 5.38 7.45
CA LEU A 119 -11.96 4.54 6.53
C LEU A 119 -12.74 5.35 5.51
N LYS A 120 -13.34 6.47 5.92
CA LYS A 120 -14.02 7.40 5.01
C LYS A 120 -13.09 7.92 3.93
N ARG A 121 -11.88 8.35 4.29
CA ARG A 121 -10.89 8.84 3.32
C ARG A 121 -10.45 7.75 2.35
N LEU A 122 -10.24 6.53 2.83
CA LEU A 122 -9.90 5.39 1.97
C LEU A 122 -11.04 5.04 1.01
N CYS A 123 -12.30 5.08 1.45
CA CYS A 123 -13.45 4.91 0.57
C CYS A 123 -13.50 5.97 -0.53
N VAL A 124 -13.25 7.24 -0.20
CA VAL A 124 -13.18 8.32 -1.20
C VAL A 124 -12.08 8.07 -2.21
N LEU A 125 -10.88 7.66 -1.77
CA LEU A 125 -9.78 7.33 -2.68
C LEU A 125 -10.13 6.16 -3.62
N GLN A 126 -10.87 5.17 -3.13
CA GLN A 126 -11.31 4.06 -3.95
C GLN A 126 -12.40 4.47 -4.95
N LEU A 127 -13.45 5.13 -4.49
CA LEU A 127 -14.60 5.48 -5.32
C LEU A 127 -14.30 6.59 -6.34
N CYS A 128 -13.55 7.60 -5.93
CA CYS A 128 -13.25 8.76 -6.77
C CYS A 128 -11.87 8.67 -7.42
N GLY A 129 -10.93 7.96 -6.80
CA GLY A 129 -9.54 7.89 -7.21
C GLY A 129 -9.13 6.57 -7.88
N GLY A 130 -9.94 5.52 -7.78
CA GLY A 130 -9.59 4.19 -8.31
C GLY A 130 -8.41 3.53 -7.57
N LEU A 131 -8.13 3.94 -6.33
CA LEU A 131 -7.06 3.37 -5.51
C LEU A 131 -7.63 2.29 -4.59
N HIS A 132 -7.39 1.04 -4.93
CA HIS A 132 -7.88 -0.11 -4.16
C HIS A 132 -7.01 -0.37 -2.94
N THR A 133 -7.60 -0.36 -1.74
CA THR A 133 -6.87 -0.61 -0.50
C THR A 133 -6.80 -2.09 -0.17
N ILE A 134 -5.59 -2.57 0.13
CA ILE A 134 -5.31 -3.92 0.62
C ILE A 134 -4.68 -3.80 2.00
N TRP A 135 -5.14 -4.62 2.94
CA TRP A 135 -4.63 -4.65 4.31
C TRP A 135 -3.77 -5.89 4.54
N ALA A 136 -2.55 -5.67 5.00
CA ALA A 136 -1.63 -6.70 5.45
C ALA A 136 -1.27 -6.44 6.91
N ARG A 137 -1.45 -7.43 7.79
CA ARG A 137 -1.13 -7.26 9.20
C ARG A 137 0.37 -7.26 9.46
N THR A 138 1.12 -8.02 8.66
CA THR A 138 2.55 -8.26 8.82
C THR A 138 3.28 -8.10 7.49
N ARG A 139 4.62 -8.07 7.56
CA ARG A 139 5.47 -8.10 6.39
C ARG A 139 5.24 -9.37 5.54
N VAL A 140 5.03 -10.50 6.17
CA VAL A 140 4.74 -11.76 5.47
C VAL A 140 3.44 -11.67 4.68
N ASP A 141 2.39 -11.10 5.27
CA ASP A 141 1.13 -10.88 4.57
C ASP A 141 1.31 -9.93 3.37
N SER A 142 2.09 -8.86 3.52
CA SER A 142 2.41 -7.93 2.42
C SER A 142 3.06 -8.65 1.24
N LEU A 143 4.05 -9.51 1.51
CA LEU A 143 4.75 -10.28 0.48
C LEU A 143 3.80 -11.27 -0.22
N HIS A 144 2.90 -11.90 0.52
CA HIS A 144 1.90 -12.80 -0.07
C HIS A 144 0.89 -12.03 -0.95
N TRP A 145 0.45 -10.85 -0.54
CA TRP A 145 -0.42 -10.01 -1.37
C TRP A 145 0.25 -9.59 -2.69
N ILE A 146 1.50 -9.13 -2.62
CA ILE A 146 2.27 -8.77 -3.82
C ILE A 146 2.44 -10.00 -4.74
N SER A 147 2.79 -11.15 -4.16
CA SER A 147 2.93 -12.39 -4.92
C SER A 147 1.62 -12.83 -5.58
N ALA A 148 0.49 -12.73 -4.85
CA ALA A 148 -0.82 -13.08 -5.38
C ALA A 148 -1.20 -12.17 -6.56
N LEU A 149 -1.10 -10.86 -6.40
CA LEU A 149 -1.38 -9.90 -7.47
C LEU A 149 -0.50 -10.12 -8.70
N TYR A 150 0.78 -10.40 -8.50
CA TYR A 150 1.72 -10.64 -9.61
C TYR A 150 1.41 -11.92 -10.40
N ARG A 151 0.88 -12.95 -9.75
CA ARG A 151 0.62 -14.27 -10.34
C ARG A 151 -0.80 -14.42 -10.92
N THR A 152 -1.66 -13.45 -10.70
CA THR A 152 -3.01 -13.41 -11.27
C THR A 152 -2.96 -13.03 -12.75
#